data_7f9c3e178fa408743fcd8d4c38ec761a
#
_entry.id   7f9c3e178fa408743fcd8d4c38ec761a
#
_cell.length_a   1.000
_cell.length_b   1.000
_cell.length_c   1.000
_cell.angle_alpha   90.00
_cell.angle_beta   90.00
_cell.angle_gamma   90.00
#
_symmetry.space_group_name_H-M   'P 1'
#
loop_
_entity.id
_entity.type
_entity.pdbx_description
1 polymer ?
#
loop_
_entity_poly.entity_id
_entity_poly.type
_entity_poly.pdbx_seq_one_letter_code
_entity_poly.pdbx_strand_id
1 'polypeptide(L)'
;MNPSARRRALDALKERRAALPAGPLFAVAEEGAEFVNDTLDKVSVLFPLPLPEPFDYRAPSSLGLKPGAHVIAPIGTRLVRGVVWAVEVNNPGAANLKAIEEVLPGPLVPQMSRDFLDWAARYLVRPPGDLLRMVVRSP
;
A
#
# COMPACT_ATOMS: atom_id res chain seq x y z
N MET A 1 1.71 8.96 -14.77
CA MET A 1 2.85 9.65 -14.13
C MET A 1 4.08 8.75 -14.20
N ASN A 2 5.19 9.33 -14.57
CA ASN A 2 6.45 8.63 -14.72
C ASN A 2 6.99 8.18 -13.34
N PRO A 3 7.49 6.94 -13.18
CA PRO A 3 8.05 6.47 -11.91
C PRO A 3 9.19 7.36 -11.38
N SER A 4 9.99 7.94 -12.24
CA SER A 4 11.07 8.85 -11.84
C SER A 4 10.54 10.14 -11.21
N ALA A 5 9.42 10.66 -11.69
CA ALA A 5 8.79 11.84 -11.12
C ALA A 5 8.22 11.57 -9.73
N ARG A 6 7.70 10.38 -9.52
CA ARG A 6 7.19 9.94 -8.21
C ARG A 6 8.31 9.83 -7.18
N ARG A 7 9.43 9.23 -7.56
CA ARG A 7 10.60 9.15 -6.69
C ARG A 7 11.12 10.52 -6.33
N ARG A 8 11.20 11.43 -7.29
CA ARG A 8 11.63 12.80 -7.01
C ARG A 8 10.70 13.52 -6.04
N ALA A 9 9.39 13.31 -6.18
CA ALA A 9 8.42 13.87 -5.26
C ALA A 9 8.58 13.33 -3.84
N LEU A 10 8.79 12.02 -3.70
CA LEU A 10 9.05 11.39 -2.41
C LEU A 10 10.37 11.85 -1.80
N ASP A 11 11.42 11.95 -2.60
CA ASP A 11 12.71 12.45 -2.15
C ASP A 11 12.64 13.90 -1.72
N ALA A 12 11.90 14.73 -2.46
CA ALA A 12 11.66 16.11 -2.09
C ALA A 12 10.91 16.24 -0.76
N LEU A 13 9.96 15.36 -0.51
CA LEU A 13 9.26 15.30 0.78
C LEU A 13 10.20 14.88 1.91
N LYS A 14 11.05 13.91 1.67
CA LYS A 14 12.07 13.48 2.65
C LYS A 14 13.08 14.59 2.93
N GLU A 15 13.54 15.29 1.91
CA GLU A 15 14.42 16.44 2.06
C GLU A 15 13.76 17.57 2.83
N ARG A 16 12.50 17.85 2.56
CA ARG A 16 11.74 18.84 3.33
C ARG A 16 11.64 18.48 4.80
N ARG A 17 11.44 17.22 5.12
CA ARG A 17 11.44 16.75 6.50
C ARG A 17 12.80 16.93 7.14
N ALA A 18 13.86 16.59 6.42
CA ALA A 18 15.22 16.75 6.90
C ALA A 18 15.62 18.22 7.02
N ALA A 19 15.09 19.06 6.14
CA ALA A 19 15.40 20.48 6.10
C ALA A 19 14.50 21.34 6.97
N LEU A 20 13.47 20.78 7.62
CA LEU A 20 12.66 21.54 8.57
C LEU A 20 13.56 22.09 9.68
N PRO A 21 13.86 23.39 9.63
CA PRO A 21 14.90 23.95 10.47
C PRO A 21 14.39 24.26 11.84
N ALA A 22 13.27 23.81 12.15
CA ALA A 22 12.57 24.17 13.38
C ALA A 22 13.42 23.99 14.63
N GLY A 23 14.68 23.85 14.42
CA GLY A 23 15.65 23.65 15.47
C GLY A 23 15.74 22.20 15.91
N PRO A 24 16.85 21.84 16.54
CA PRO A 24 17.06 20.47 17.00
C PRO A 24 15.97 19.96 17.94
N LEU A 25 15.47 20.84 18.78
CA LEU A 25 14.44 20.50 19.75
C LEU A 25 13.12 20.13 19.08
N PHE A 26 12.75 20.86 18.05
CA PHE A 26 11.52 20.62 17.31
C PHE A 26 11.58 19.30 16.54
N ALA A 27 12.67 19.08 15.82
CA ALA A 27 12.87 17.87 15.05
C ALA A 27 12.84 16.61 15.94
N VAL A 28 13.52 16.65 17.05
CA VAL A 28 13.58 15.53 18.00
C VAL A 28 12.21 15.26 18.62
N ALA A 29 11.49 16.28 19.00
CA ALA A 29 10.17 16.13 19.59
C ALA A 29 9.16 15.54 18.62
N GLU A 30 9.16 16.00 17.38
CA GLU A 30 8.26 15.47 16.37
C GLU A 30 8.57 14.04 15.96
N GLU A 31 9.83 13.75 15.75
CA GLU A 31 10.24 12.40 15.40
C GLU A 31 9.87 11.42 16.51
N GLY A 32 10.11 11.78 17.75
CA GLY A 32 9.74 10.95 18.88
C GLY A 32 8.22 10.74 18.97
N ALA A 33 7.45 11.78 18.77
CA ALA A 33 5.99 11.70 18.80
C ALA A 33 5.44 10.87 17.64
N GLU A 34 5.97 11.05 16.44
CA GLU A 34 5.54 10.28 15.27
C GLU A 34 5.81 8.79 15.45
N PHE A 35 6.98 8.43 15.91
CA PHE A 35 7.33 7.02 16.12
C PHE A 35 6.51 6.36 17.23
N VAL A 36 6.19 7.07 18.27
CA VAL A 36 5.44 6.54 19.40
C VAL A 36 3.96 6.38 19.06
N ASN A 37 3.42 7.27 18.25
CA ASN A 37 1.98 7.31 17.97
C ASN A 37 1.59 6.67 16.65
N ASP A 38 2.54 6.34 15.78
CA ASP A 38 2.24 5.74 14.50
C ASP A 38 2.12 4.23 14.65
N THR A 39 0.88 3.78 14.69
CA THR A 39 0.58 2.36 14.69
C THR A 39 0.71 1.79 13.29
N LEU A 40 0.90 0.49 13.20
CA LEU A 40 1.01 -0.21 11.93
C LEU A 40 -0.27 -0.96 11.61
N ASP A 41 -0.71 -0.83 10.37
CA ASP A 41 -1.80 -1.62 9.82
C ASP A 41 -1.23 -2.79 9.02
N LYS A 42 -1.92 -3.91 9.07
CA LYS A 42 -1.67 -5.03 8.17
C LYS A 42 -2.57 -4.88 6.96
N VAL A 43 -1.96 -4.79 5.80
CA VAL A 43 -2.65 -4.53 4.54
C VAL A 43 -2.46 -5.72 3.62
N SER A 44 -3.56 -6.34 3.21
CA SER A 44 -3.53 -7.41 2.21
C SER A 44 -3.64 -6.78 0.82
N VAL A 45 -2.68 -7.06 -0.05
CA VAL A 45 -2.62 -6.50 -1.40
C VAL A 45 -2.76 -7.62 -2.41
N LEU A 46 -3.73 -7.46 -3.31
CA LEU A 46 -3.92 -8.34 -4.45
C LEU A 46 -3.22 -7.76 -5.67
N PHE A 47 -2.34 -8.55 -6.27
CA PHE A 47 -1.63 -8.16 -7.48
C PHE A 47 -2.30 -8.76 -8.71
N PRO A 48 -2.22 -8.10 -9.88
CA PRO A 48 -2.74 -8.62 -11.13
C PRO A 48 -1.80 -9.70 -11.71
N LEU A 49 -1.50 -10.69 -10.89
CA LEU A 49 -0.60 -11.81 -11.17
C LEU A 49 -1.30 -13.11 -10.77
N PRO A 50 -0.92 -14.25 -11.37
CA PRO A 50 -1.53 -15.54 -11.04
C PRO A 50 -1.02 -16.09 -9.71
N LEU A 51 -1.19 -15.34 -8.65
CA LEU A 51 -0.82 -15.71 -7.30
C LEU A 51 -2.04 -16.28 -6.57
N PRO A 52 -1.86 -17.33 -5.74
CA PRO A 52 -2.97 -18.00 -5.09
C PRO A 52 -3.69 -17.14 -4.05
N GLU A 53 -2.96 -16.24 -3.41
CA GLU A 53 -3.48 -15.41 -2.31
C GLU A 53 -2.92 -14.00 -2.37
N PRO A 54 -3.61 -13.01 -1.78
CA PRO A 54 -3.03 -11.70 -1.55
C PRO A 54 -1.81 -11.78 -0.63
N PHE A 55 -0.88 -10.87 -0.79
CA PHE A 55 0.26 -10.75 0.10
C PHE A 55 0.02 -9.69 1.15
N ASP A 56 0.55 -9.93 2.35
CA ASP A 56 0.40 -9.01 3.46
C ASP A 56 1.60 -8.06 3.56
N TYR A 57 1.29 -6.81 3.82
CA TYR A 57 2.26 -5.74 4.00
C TYR A 57 1.93 -4.91 5.23
N ARG A 58 2.88 -4.13 5.68
CA ARG A 58 2.66 -3.14 6.72
C ARG A 58 2.51 -1.75 6.09
N ALA A 59 1.69 -0.93 6.72
CA ALA A 59 1.56 0.47 6.37
C ALA A 59 1.31 1.28 7.63
N PRO A 60 1.85 2.52 7.72
CA PRO A 60 1.51 3.39 8.83
C PRO A 60 0.01 3.67 8.86
N SER A 61 -0.59 3.61 10.04
CA SER A 61 -2.02 3.88 10.19
C SER A 61 -2.40 5.29 9.75
N SER A 62 -1.44 6.22 9.79
CA SER A 62 -1.61 7.59 9.32
C SER A 62 -1.93 7.70 7.84
N LEU A 63 -1.59 6.70 7.03
CA LEU A 63 -1.94 6.70 5.61
C LEU A 63 -3.44 6.50 5.37
N GLY A 64 -4.15 5.95 6.33
CA GLY A 64 -5.59 5.74 6.21
C GLY A 64 -5.98 4.90 5.00
N LEU A 65 -5.22 3.85 4.69
CA LEU A 65 -5.50 3.01 3.55
C LEU A 65 -6.86 2.32 3.69
N LYS A 66 -7.58 2.29 2.60
CA LYS A 66 -8.90 1.65 2.50
C LYS A 66 -8.86 0.54 1.47
N PRO A 67 -9.69 -0.52 1.63
CA PRO A 67 -9.85 -1.51 0.59
C PRO A 67 -10.24 -0.87 -0.74
N GLY A 68 -9.59 -1.30 -1.80
CA GLY A 68 -9.77 -0.74 -3.13
C GLY A 68 -8.71 0.27 -3.54
N ALA A 69 -7.85 0.71 -2.62
CA ALA A 69 -6.78 1.65 -2.93
C ALA A 69 -5.70 0.99 -3.81
N HIS A 70 -5.13 1.78 -4.70
CA HIS A 70 -4.03 1.33 -5.54
C HIS A 70 -2.70 1.63 -4.86
N VAL A 71 -1.83 0.65 -4.82
CA VAL A 71 -0.53 0.77 -4.16
C VAL A 71 0.57 0.14 -5.00
N ILE A 72 1.81 0.49 -4.68
CA ILE A 72 2.99 -0.21 -5.16
C ILE A 72 3.63 -0.88 -3.97
N ALA A 73 3.92 -2.16 -4.09
CA ALA A 73 4.52 -2.94 -3.04
C ALA A 73 5.58 -3.91 -3.59
N PRO A 74 6.57 -4.28 -2.79
CA PRO A 74 7.63 -5.17 -3.25
C PRO A 74 7.17 -6.63 -3.29
N ILE A 75 7.49 -7.29 -4.39
CA ILE A 75 7.44 -8.76 -4.52
C ILE A 75 8.86 -9.21 -4.83
N GLY A 76 9.52 -9.81 -3.84
CA GLY A 76 10.94 -10.12 -3.96
C GLY A 76 11.76 -8.83 -4.17
N THR A 77 12.45 -8.73 -5.28
CA THR A 77 13.25 -7.54 -5.66
C THR A 77 12.52 -6.57 -6.58
N ARG A 78 11.28 -6.88 -6.94
CA ARG A 78 10.49 -6.08 -7.89
C ARG A 78 9.44 -5.27 -7.15
N LEU A 79 9.16 -4.07 -7.67
CA LEU A 79 8.04 -3.26 -7.23
C LEU A 79 6.88 -3.48 -8.19
N VAL A 80 5.74 -3.88 -7.66
CA VAL A 80 4.56 -4.23 -8.45
C VAL A 80 3.36 -3.44 -7.97
N ARG A 81 2.54 -3.01 -8.91
CA ARG A 81 1.28 -2.34 -8.62
C ARG A 81 0.23 -3.36 -8.21
N GLY A 82 -0.49 -3.06 -7.14
CA GLY A 82 -1.58 -3.91 -6.65
C GLY A 82 -2.73 -3.08 -6.11
N VAL A 83 -3.74 -3.79 -5.63
CA VAL A 83 -4.93 -3.19 -5.03
C VAL A 83 -5.07 -3.70 -3.61
N VAL A 84 -5.31 -2.80 -2.67
CA VAL A 84 -5.59 -3.16 -1.28
C VAL A 84 -6.90 -3.93 -1.22
N TRP A 85 -6.85 -5.15 -0.68
CA TRP A 85 -8.02 -6.02 -0.59
C TRP A 85 -8.63 -6.03 0.80
N ALA A 86 -7.80 -5.96 1.83
CA ALA A 86 -8.24 -5.90 3.21
C ALA A 86 -7.25 -5.10 4.06
N VAL A 87 -7.73 -4.49 5.11
CA VAL A 87 -6.91 -3.74 6.06
C VAL A 87 -7.28 -4.18 7.47
N GLU A 88 -6.28 -4.59 8.24
CA GLU A 88 -6.40 -4.82 9.67
C GLU A 88 -5.72 -3.66 10.41
N VAL A 89 -6.54 -2.79 10.95
CA VAL A 89 -6.08 -1.57 11.62
C VAL A 89 -5.41 -1.92 12.95
N ASN A 90 -4.31 -1.25 13.23
CA ASN A 90 -3.59 -1.38 14.50
C ASN A 90 -3.20 -2.83 14.81
N ASN A 91 -2.48 -3.46 13.89
CA ASN A 91 -2.00 -4.82 14.04
C ASN A 91 -0.49 -4.82 14.35
N PRO A 92 -0.08 -5.09 15.59
CA PRO A 92 1.34 -5.08 15.96
C PRO A 92 2.15 -6.19 15.25
N GLY A 93 1.50 -7.26 14.80
CA GLY A 93 2.14 -8.31 14.01
C GLY A 93 2.62 -7.82 12.65
N ALA A 94 2.15 -6.69 12.18
CA ALA A 94 2.57 -6.11 10.91
C ALA A 94 4.03 -5.64 10.92
N ALA A 95 4.65 -5.47 12.07
CA ALA A 95 6.03 -4.99 12.16
C ALA A 95 7.04 -5.88 11.42
N ASN A 96 6.74 -7.17 11.28
CA ASN A 96 7.60 -8.13 10.59
C ASN A 96 7.35 -8.21 9.09
N LEU A 97 6.37 -7.51 8.59
CA LEU A 97 6.01 -7.51 7.18
C LEU A 97 6.80 -6.46 6.41
N LYS A 98 6.89 -6.65 5.09
CA LYS A 98 7.45 -5.62 4.22
C LYS A 98 6.51 -4.42 4.15
N ALA A 99 7.07 -3.25 3.97
CA ALA A 99 6.28 -2.02 3.88
C ALA A 99 5.72 -1.81 2.47
N ILE A 100 4.54 -1.20 2.40
CA ILE A 100 4.02 -0.63 1.17
C ILE A 100 4.98 0.48 0.71
N GLU A 101 5.34 0.48 -0.56
CA GLU A 101 6.28 1.45 -1.11
C GLU A 101 5.62 2.79 -1.40
N GLU A 102 4.45 2.75 -2.02
CA GLU A 102 3.76 3.97 -2.46
C GLU A 102 2.26 3.74 -2.55
N VAL A 103 1.49 4.78 -2.23
CA VAL A 103 0.04 4.81 -2.45
C VAL A 103 -0.23 5.63 -3.71
N LEU A 104 -0.91 5.05 -4.68
CA LEU A 104 -1.21 5.70 -5.93
C LEU A 104 -2.51 6.50 -5.84
N PRO A 105 -2.57 7.69 -6.47
CA PRO A 105 -3.82 8.42 -6.55
C PRO A 105 -4.80 7.73 -7.49
N GLY A 106 -6.08 8.00 -7.28
CA GLY A 106 -7.13 7.49 -8.13
C GLY A 106 -8.32 6.97 -7.35
N PRO A 107 -9.41 6.64 -8.04
CA PRO A 107 -10.60 6.11 -7.39
C PRO A 107 -10.33 4.71 -6.83
N LEU A 108 -11.01 4.41 -5.72
CA LEU A 108 -10.97 3.08 -5.13
C LEU A 108 -11.70 2.08 -6.03
N VAL A 109 -11.19 0.86 -6.08
CA VAL A 109 -11.95 -0.24 -6.67
C VAL A 109 -13.18 -0.50 -5.79
N PRO A 110 -14.40 -0.40 -6.32
CA PRO A 110 -15.60 -0.53 -5.51
C PRO A 110 -15.72 -1.90 -4.84
N GLN A 111 -16.35 -1.92 -3.68
CA GLN A 111 -16.57 -3.18 -2.96
C GLN A 111 -17.33 -4.20 -3.80
N MET A 112 -18.32 -3.76 -4.56
CA MET A 112 -19.07 -4.63 -5.46
C MET A 112 -18.16 -5.33 -6.48
N SER A 113 -17.20 -4.60 -7.03
CA SER A 113 -16.24 -5.17 -7.97
C SER A 113 -15.31 -6.17 -7.29
N ARG A 114 -14.85 -5.86 -6.07
CA ARG A 114 -14.01 -6.75 -5.29
C ARG A 114 -14.73 -8.04 -4.92
N ASP A 115 -15.96 -7.93 -4.47
CA ASP A 115 -16.81 -9.08 -4.12
C ASP A 115 -17.08 -9.95 -5.34
N PHE A 116 -17.34 -9.32 -6.49
CA PHE A 116 -17.52 -10.04 -7.75
C PHE A 116 -16.27 -10.80 -8.16
N LEU A 117 -15.10 -10.20 -8.02
CA LEU A 117 -13.83 -10.86 -8.34
C LEU A 117 -13.57 -12.05 -7.44
N ASP A 118 -13.83 -11.93 -6.14
CA ASP A 118 -13.69 -13.04 -5.20
C ASP A 118 -14.63 -14.19 -5.53
N TRP A 119 -15.88 -13.86 -5.86
CA TRP A 119 -16.85 -14.86 -6.27
C TRP A 119 -16.44 -15.55 -7.58
N ALA A 120 -16.04 -14.77 -8.58
CA ALA A 120 -15.64 -15.29 -9.88
C ALA A 120 -14.39 -16.16 -9.78
N ALA A 121 -13.43 -15.79 -8.94
CA ALA A 121 -12.23 -16.58 -8.70
C ALA A 121 -12.57 -17.96 -8.14
N ARG A 122 -13.48 -18.02 -7.19
CA ARG A 122 -13.95 -19.29 -6.63
C ARG A 122 -14.72 -20.12 -7.64
N TYR A 123 -15.61 -19.49 -8.38
CA TYR A 123 -16.44 -20.17 -9.37
C TYR A 123 -15.61 -20.73 -10.53
N LEU A 124 -14.64 -19.98 -11.02
CA LEU A 124 -13.77 -20.38 -12.11
C LEU A 124 -12.57 -21.21 -11.68
N VAL A 125 -12.36 -21.35 -10.37
CA VAL A 125 -11.19 -22.00 -9.79
C VAL A 125 -9.89 -21.39 -10.35
N ARG A 126 -9.83 -20.07 -10.36
CA ARG A 126 -8.68 -19.30 -10.86
C ARG A 126 -8.12 -18.39 -9.77
N PRO A 127 -6.82 -18.09 -9.81
CA PRO A 127 -6.26 -17.10 -8.91
C PRO A 127 -6.96 -15.75 -9.07
N PRO A 128 -7.32 -15.07 -7.97
CA PRO A 128 -8.03 -13.80 -8.05
C PRO A 128 -7.24 -12.71 -8.76
N GLY A 129 -5.91 -12.77 -8.73
CA GLY A 129 -5.06 -11.82 -9.43
C GLY A 129 -5.20 -11.89 -10.96
N ASP A 130 -5.48 -13.05 -11.51
CA ASP A 130 -5.76 -13.21 -12.94
C ASP A 130 -7.02 -12.44 -13.36
N LEU A 131 -8.03 -12.48 -12.50
CA LEU A 131 -9.28 -11.76 -12.75
C LEU A 131 -9.11 -10.25 -12.51
N LEU A 132 -8.33 -9.89 -11.51
CA LEU A 132 -8.02 -8.49 -11.26
C LEU A 132 -7.35 -7.84 -12.48
N ARG A 133 -6.49 -8.55 -13.16
CA ARG A 133 -5.82 -8.06 -14.37
C ARG A 133 -6.79 -7.67 -15.48
N MET A 134 -7.95 -8.29 -15.52
CA MET A 134 -9.00 -7.94 -16.49
C MET A 134 -9.68 -6.61 -16.15
N VAL A 135 -9.79 -6.30 -14.89
CA VAL A 135 -10.49 -5.11 -14.38
C VAL A 135 -9.56 -3.92 -14.28
N VAL A 136 -8.36 -4.15 -13.79
CA VAL A 136 -7.36 -3.10 -13.64
C VAL A 136 -6.47 -3.10 -14.87
N ARG A 137 -6.78 -2.24 -15.81
CA ARG A 137 -5.90 -2.03 -16.95
C ARG A 137 -4.62 -1.37 -16.46
N SER A 138 -3.52 -2.05 -16.64
CA SER A 138 -2.22 -1.43 -16.48
C SER A 138 -2.02 -0.44 -17.63
N PRO A 139 -1.68 0.81 -17.35
CA PRO A 139 -1.28 1.73 -18.40
C PRO A 139 0.03 1.30 -19.04
#